data_2d2ab8eaac83217cb4229f8ae4f56e70
#
_entry.id   2d2ab8eaac83217cb4229f8ae4f56e70
#
_cell.length_a   1.000
_cell.length_b   1.000
_cell.length_c   1.000
_cell.angle_alpha   90.00
_cell.angle_beta   90.00
_cell.angle_gamma   90.00
#
_symmetry.space_group_name_H-M   'P 1'
#
loop_
_entity.id
_entity.type
_entity.pdbx_description
1 polymer ?
#
loop_
_entity_poly.entity_id
_entity_poly.type
_entity_poly.pdbx_seq_one_letter_code
_entity_poly.pdbx_strand_id
1 'polypeptide(L)'
;MRNLFNKILEADNKKFQIIIHVLNAIGMLLSICVMIYAWKAGILKDIDKFQDFMNQFGKSAALIFILFQIMQVIIPIIPGGITCLGGVILFGSWMGFVYNYVSICIGSIIVFFIGRKYGTPLIIAIFGERAYNKYIKILTKNNRFDHVFAALIFFPIAPDDMLCYIAGTTKMKFKKYFWIIILGKPMSIALYSLGLEVLFKKLVLRI
;
A
#
# COMPACT_ATOMS: atom_id res chain seq x y z
N MET A 1 -25.70 8.34 -30.53
CA MET A 1 -24.65 9.12 -29.84
C MET A 1 -24.29 8.54 -28.46
N ARG A 2 -25.23 8.27 -27.56
CA ARG A 2 -24.97 7.74 -26.20
C ARG A 2 -24.26 6.38 -26.19
N ASN A 3 -24.59 5.46 -27.09
CA ASN A 3 -23.94 4.15 -27.22
C ASN A 3 -22.50 4.23 -27.74
N LEU A 4 -22.20 5.20 -28.62
CA LEU A 4 -20.84 5.41 -29.13
C LEU A 4 -19.94 6.01 -28.07
N PHE A 5 -20.47 6.97 -27.30
CA PHE A 5 -19.77 7.60 -26.16
C PHE A 5 -19.45 6.59 -25.05
N ASN A 6 -20.40 5.72 -24.71
CA ASN A 6 -20.17 4.65 -23.73
C ASN A 6 -19.11 3.64 -24.22
N LYS A 7 -19.11 3.30 -25.52
CA LYS A 7 -18.13 2.39 -26.11
C LYS A 7 -16.70 2.97 -26.15
N ILE A 8 -16.58 4.29 -26.34
CA ILE A 8 -15.30 5.00 -26.25
C ILE A 8 -14.79 5.03 -24.80
N LEU A 9 -15.65 5.32 -23.82
CA LEU A 9 -15.31 5.30 -22.41
C LEU A 9 -14.93 3.89 -21.90
N GLU A 10 -15.59 2.84 -22.40
CA GLU A 10 -15.23 1.45 -22.09
C GLU A 10 -13.90 1.04 -22.73
N ALA A 11 -13.62 1.48 -23.95
CA ALA A 11 -12.35 1.20 -24.63
C ALA A 11 -11.16 1.93 -23.96
N ASP A 12 -11.35 3.18 -23.55
CA ASP A 12 -10.34 3.93 -22.80
C ASP A 12 -10.11 3.34 -21.40
N ASN A 13 -11.17 2.92 -20.70
CA ASN A 13 -11.05 2.21 -19.44
C ASN A 13 -10.28 0.89 -19.59
N LYS A 14 -10.51 0.13 -20.67
CA LYS A 14 -9.83 -1.14 -20.90
C LYS A 14 -8.34 -0.95 -21.17
N LYS A 15 -7.98 0.04 -22.00
CA LYS A 15 -6.57 0.43 -22.23
C LYS A 15 -5.89 0.89 -20.94
N PHE A 16 -6.56 1.72 -20.15
CA PHE A 16 -6.05 2.22 -18.87
C PHE A 16 -5.85 1.08 -17.85
N GLN A 17 -6.78 0.13 -17.77
CA GLN A 17 -6.63 -1.08 -16.95
C GLN A 17 -5.43 -1.93 -17.40
N ILE A 18 -5.24 -2.14 -18.70
CA ILE A 18 -4.09 -2.88 -19.23
C ILE A 18 -2.79 -2.18 -18.84
N ILE A 19 -2.70 -0.86 -18.99
CA ILE A 19 -1.52 -0.08 -18.60
C ILE A 19 -1.22 -0.26 -17.11
N ILE A 20 -2.23 -0.19 -16.24
CA ILE A 20 -2.06 -0.38 -14.79
C ILE A 20 -1.61 -1.81 -14.49
N HIS A 21 -2.21 -2.83 -15.12
CA HIS A 21 -1.78 -4.21 -14.91
C HIS A 21 -0.35 -4.47 -15.40
N VAL A 22 0.04 -3.86 -16.51
CA VAL A 22 1.42 -3.92 -17.00
C VAL A 22 2.39 -3.21 -16.05
N LEU A 23 2.04 -2.01 -15.55
CA LEU A 23 2.82 -1.30 -14.56
C LEU A 23 2.96 -2.10 -13.25
N ASN A 24 1.88 -2.72 -12.79
CA ASN A 24 1.90 -3.59 -11.62
C ASN A 24 2.80 -4.81 -11.84
N ALA A 25 2.72 -5.46 -13.00
CA ALA A 25 3.57 -6.60 -13.34
C ALA A 25 5.05 -6.20 -13.41
N ILE A 26 5.36 -5.06 -14.04
CA ILE A 26 6.72 -4.51 -14.10
C ILE A 26 7.24 -4.19 -12.70
N GLY A 27 6.43 -3.53 -11.86
CA GLY A 27 6.79 -3.22 -10.47
C GLY A 27 7.05 -4.47 -9.64
N MET A 28 6.23 -5.50 -9.81
CA MET A 28 6.41 -6.78 -9.15
C MET A 28 7.70 -7.49 -9.60
N LEU A 29 7.97 -7.50 -10.91
CA LEU A 29 9.21 -8.05 -11.46
C LEU A 29 10.44 -7.28 -10.96
N LEU A 30 10.38 -5.95 -10.95
CA LEU A 30 11.43 -5.08 -10.43
C LEU A 30 11.71 -5.36 -8.94
N SER A 31 10.67 -5.54 -8.14
CA SER A 31 10.79 -5.88 -6.72
C SER A 31 11.45 -7.24 -6.52
N ILE A 32 11.09 -8.24 -7.33
CA ILE A 32 11.72 -9.57 -7.31
C ILE A 32 13.18 -9.47 -7.72
N CYS A 33 13.51 -8.70 -8.77
CA CYS A 33 14.88 -8.48 -9.22
C CYS A 33 15.74 -7.80 -8.14
N VAL A 34 15.20 -6.77 -7.49
CA VAL A 34 15.88 -6.08 -6.37
C VAL A 34 16.11 -7.03 -5.20
N MET A 35 15.12 -7.87 -4.87
CA MET A 35 15.24 -8.86 -3.81
C MET A 35 16.31 -9.92 -4.14
N ILE A 36 16.33 -10.43 -5.37
CA ILE A 36 17.35 -11.36 -5.85
C ILE A 36 18.73 -10.71 -5.85
N TYR A 37 18.85 -9.46 -6.29
CA TYR A 37 20.10 -8.70 -6.26
C TYR A 37 20.60 -8.52 -4.81
N ALA A 38 19.76 -8.07 -3.90
CA ALA A 38 20.10 -7.91 -2.50
C ALA A 38 20.51 -9.24 -1.84
N TRP A 39 19.88 -10.35 -2.22
CA TRP A 39 20.28 -11.69 -1.78
C TRP A 39 21.65 -12.09 -2.33
N LYS A 40 21.90 -11.91 -3.64
CA LYS A 40 23.19 -12.25 -4.26
C LYS A 40 24.33 -11.36 -3.79
N ALA A 41 24.07 -10.08 -3.57
CA ALA A 41 25.03 -9.13 -3.02
C ALA A 41 25.36 -9.39 -1.53
N GLY A 42 24.67 -10.35 -0.90
CA GLY A 42 24.87 -10.68 0.51
C GLY A 42 24.30 -9.63 1.47
N ILE A 43 23.66 -8.60 0.96
CA ILE A 43 23.06 -7.50 1.73
C ILE A 43 22.00 -8.03 2.72
N LEU A 44 21.25 -9.08 2.33
CA LEU A 44 20.24 -9.71 3.18
C LEU A 44 20.79 -10.80 4.11
N LYS A 45 22.06 -11.19 3.94
CA LYS A 45 22.70 -12.24 4.75
C LYS A 45 23.62 -11.68 5.83
N ASP A 46 24.06 -10.43 5.67
CA ASP A 46 25.04 -9.79 6.52
C ASP A 46 24.52 -8.40 6.91
N ILE A 47 24.19 -8.26 8.19
CA ILE A 47 23.63 -7.02 8.76
C ILE A 47 24.63 -5.87 8.61
N ASP A 48 25.93 -6.14 8.72
CA ASP A 48 26.96 -5.12 8.65
C ASP A 48 27.08 -4.56 7.22
N LYS A 49 27.10 -5.43 6.20
CA LYS A 49 27.08 -4.99 4.79
C LYS A 49 25.84 -4.21 4.44
N PHE A 50 24.74 -4.55 5.06
CA PHE A 50 23.48 -3.85 4.89
C PHE A 50 23.53 -2.45 5.53
N GLN A 51 24.07 -2.33 6.74
CA GLN A 51 24.28 -1.05 7.39
C GLN A 51 25.26 -0.16 6.61
N ASP A 52 26.35 -0.72 6.09
CA ASP A 52 27.31 0.01 5.26
C ASP A 52 26.66 0.54 3.97
N PHE A 53 25.82 -0.27 3.32
CA PHE A 53 25.04 0.17 2.16
C PHE A 53 24.10 1.33 2.52
N MET A 54 23.43 1.25 3.67
CA MET A 54 22.54 2.32 4.15
C MET A 54 23.29 3.58 4.56
N ASN A 55 24.47 3.44 5.16
CA ASN A 55 25.29 4.58 5.56
C ASN A 55 25.73 5.42 4.35
N GLN A 56 25.87 4.83 3.15
CA GLN A 56 26.17 5.56 1.92
C GLN A 56 25.08 6.56 1.53
N PHE A 57 23.81 6.28 1.85
CA PHE A 57 22.70 7.19 1.56
C PHE A 57 22.47 8.24 2.67
N GLY A 58 23.08 8.06 3.83
CA GLY A 58 23.01 8.99 4.95
C GLY A 58 21.57 9.37 5.35
N LYS A 59 21.38 10.61 5.77
CA LYS A 59 20.06 11.12 6.19
C LYS A 59 19.01 11.16 5.07
N SER A 60 19.43 11.13 3.80
CA SER A 60 18.51 11.16 2.65
C SER A 60 17.78 9.85 2.43
N ALA A 61 18.32 8.72 2.90
CA ALA A 61 17.70 7.40 2.72
C ALA A 61 16.29 7.32 3.32
N ALA A 62 16.08 7.88 4.50
CA ALA A 62 14.79 7.91 5.16
C ALA A 62 13.76 8.71 4.36
N LEU A 63 14.15 9.87 3.84
CA LEU A 63 13.27 10.71 3.03
C LEU A 63 12.88 10.01 1.71
N ILE A 64 13.86 9.41 1.02
CA ILE A 64 13.63 8.66 -0.22
C ILE A 64 12.67 7.49 0.04
N PHE A 65 12.88 6.75 1.14
CA PHE A 65 12.01 5.65 1.53
C PHE A 65 10.58 6.13 1.82
N ILE A 66 10.41 7.22 2.57
CA ILE A 66 9.10 7.80 2.89
C ILE A 66 8.37 8.20 1.60
N LEU A 67 9.05 8.90 0.68
CA LEU A 67 8.46 9.30 -0.60
C LEU A 67 8.08 8.09 -1.45
N PHE A 68 8.95 7.10 -1.54
CA PHE A 68 8.67 5.84 -2.24
C PHE A 68 7.44 5.13 -1.64
N GLN A 69 7.36 5.03 -0.32
CA GLN A 69 6.26 4.40 0.38
C GLN A 69 4.93 5.15 0.17
N ILE A 70 4.95 6.49 0.17
CA ILE A 70 3.77 7.31 -0.17
C ILE A 70 3.31 7.02 -1.61
N MET A 71 4.24 7.02 -2.56
CA MET A 71 3.93 6.73 -3.96
C MET A 71 3.35 5.33 -4.15
N GLN A 72 3.88 4.34 -3.43
CA GLN A 72 3.41 2.96 -3.49
C GLN A 72 1.99 2.81 -2.92
N VAL A 73 1.61 3.57 -1.89
CA VAL A 73 0.22 3.59 -1.38
C VAL A 73 -0.74 4.22 -2.40
N ILE A 74 -0.28 5.25 -3.13
CA ILE A 74 -1.08 5.90 -4.18
C ILE A 74 -1.22 4.97 -5.40
N ILE A 75 -0.14 4.34 -5.82
CA ILE A 75 -0.12 3.40 -6.95
C ILE A 75 0.33 2.05 -6.39
N PRO A 76 -0.61 1.17 -5.98
CA PRO A 76 -0.28 -0.08 -5.29
C PRO A 76 0.31 -1.10 -6.28
N ILE A 77 1.59 -0.92 -6.63
CA ILE A 77 2.34 -1.79 -7.52
C ILE A 77 2.90 -2.99 -6.76
N ILE A 78 3.36 -2.76 -5.53
CA ILE A 78 3.99 -3.76 -4.67
C ILE A 78 3.05 -4.06 -3.49
N PRO A 79 2.94 -5.32 -3.05
CA PRO A 79 2.20 -5.62 -1.82
C PRO A 79 2.76 -4.86 -0.62
N GLY A 80 1.94 -4.09 0.08
CA GLY A 80 2.36 -3.20 1.18
C GLY A 80 3.14 -3.90 2.31
N GLY A 81 2.86 -5.18 2.56
CA GLY A 81 3.62 -5.98 3.54
C GLY A 81 5.11 -6.09 3.20
N ILE A 82 5.46 -6.22 1.91
CA ILE A 82 6.87 -6.33 1.46
C ILE A 82 7.60 -5.00 1.72
N THR A 83 6.96 -3.88 1.42
CA THR A 83 7.57 -2.56 1.65
C THR A 83 7.67 -2.21 3.12
N CYS A 84 6.71 -2.65 3.95
CA CYS A 84 6.80 -2.54 5.41
C CYS A 84 7.99 -3.33 5.98
N LEU A 85 8.19 -4.57 5.51
CA LEU A 85 9.36 -5.37 5.87
C LEU A 85 10.65 -4.68 5.44
N GLY A 86 10.69 -4.14 4.20
CA GLY A 86 11.82 -3.36 3.70
C GLY A 86 12.19 -2.21 4.62
N GLY A 87 11.21 -1.45 5.10
CA GLY A 87 11.45 -0.37 6.06
C GLY A 87 12.08 -0.83 7.37
N VAL A 88 11.61 -1.97 7.92
CA VAL A 88 12.16 -2.53 9.16
C VAL A 88 13.57 -3.09 8.96
N ILE A 89 13.82 -3.75 7.84
CA ILE A 89 15.17 -4.25 7.50
C ILE A 89 16.13 -3.06 7.29
N LEU A 90 15.69 -1.99 6.60
CA LEU A 90 16.50 -0.82 6.27
C LEU A 90 16.84 0.06 7.49
N PHE A 91 15.91 0.28 8.38
CA PHE A 91 16.03 1.29 9.44
C PHE A 91 15.90 0.70 10.84
N GLY A 92 15.82 -0.63 10.95
CA GLY A 92 15.55 -1.32 12.21
C GLY A 92 14.08 -1.30 12.60
N SER A 93 13.70 -2.14 13.56
CA SER A 93 12.29 -2.40 13.92
C SER A 93 11.54 -1.12 14.32
N TRP A 94 12.14 -0.26 15.13
CA TRP A 94 11.47 0.93 15.65
C TRP A 94 11.38 2.06 14.60
N MET A 95 12.51 2.48 14.03
CA MET A 95 12.51 3.57 13.03
C MET A 95 11.84 3.15 11.74
N GLY A 96 12.01 1.90 11.31
CA GLY A 96 11.29 1.33 10.17
C GLY A 96 9.77 1.35 10.37
N PHE A 97 9.30 0.99 11.58
CA PHE A 97 7.88 1.13 11.92
C PHE A 97 7.40 2.58 11.84
N VAL A 98 8.16 3.53 12.42
CA VAL A 98 7.79 4.96 12.40
C VAL A 98 7.72 5.49 10.95
N TYR A 99 8.72 5.19 10.13
CA TYR A 99 8.74 5.64 8.72
C TYR A 99 7.61 4.99 7.90
N ASN A 100 7.35 3.70 8.08
CA ASN A 100 6.21 3.02 7.48
C ASN A 100 4.88 3.69 7.90
N TYR A 101 4.70 3.91 9.19
CA TYR A 101 3.47 4.49 9.73
C TYR A 101 3.21 5.90 9.17
N VAL A 102 4.21 6.79 9.23
CA VAL A 102 4.07 8.15 8.74
C VAL A 102 3.77 8.19 7.24
N SER A 103 4.52 7.44 6.44
CA SER A 103 4.35 7.41 4.99
C SER A 103 3.03 6.79 4.57
N ILE A 104 2.62 5.69 5.19
CA ILE A 104 1.35 5.03 4.88
C ILE A 104 0.16 5.90 5.30
N CYS A 105 0.22 6.60 6.44
CA CYS A 105 -0.82 7.54 6.85
C CYS A 105 -0.95 8.70 5.86
N ILE A 106 0.17 9.31 5.46
CA ILE A 106 0.18 10.41 4.47
C ILE A 106 -0.38 9.90 3.12
N GLY A 107 0.13 8.77 2.63
CA GLY A 107 -0.35 8.15 1.40
C GLY A 107 -1.86 7.88 1.43
N SER A 108 -2.36 7.33 2.54
CA SER A 108 -3.81 7.05 2.70
C SER A 108 -4.67 8.31 2.71
N ILE A 109 -4.17 9.41 3.29
CA ILE A 109 -4.87 10.69 3.24
C ILE A 109 -4.95 11.21 1.79
N ILE A 110 -3.86 11.13 1.05
CA ILE A 110 -3.82 11.52 -0.37
C ILE A 110 -4.80 10.66 -1.18
N VAL A 111 -4.76 9.35 -0.99
CA VAL A 111 -5.64 8.36 -1.66
C VAL A 111 -7.12 8.64 -1.40
N PHE A 112 -7.49 9.02 -0.19
CA PHE A 112 -8.85 9.42 0.12
C PHE A 112 -9.33 10.61 -0.73
N PHE A 113 -8.51 11.65 -0.88
CA PHE A 113 -8.86 12.80 -1.71
C PHE A 113 -8.86 12.47 -3.21
N ILE A 114 -7.95 11.61 -3.65
CA ILE A 114 -7.94 11.11 -5.03
C ILE A 114 -9.24 10.33 -5.30
N GLY A 115 -9.62 9.40 -4.41
CA GLY A 115 -10.87 8.67 -4.50
C GLY A 115 -12.09 9.60 -4.52
N ARG A 116 -12.07 10.66 -3.71
CA ARG A 116 -13.13 11.67 -3.67
C ARG A 116 -13.25 12.46 -4.96
N LYS A 117 -12.13 12.78 -5.60
CA LYS A 117 -12.08 13.57 -6.83
C LYS A 117 -12.45 12.75 -8.06
N TYR A 118 -11.90 11.54 -8.18
CA TYR A 118 -12.01 10.73 -9.41
C TYR A 118 -13.07 9.63 -9.32
N GLY A 119 -13.49 9.27 -8.10
CA GLY A 119 -14.61 8.36 -7.88
C GLY A 119 -14.35 6.89 -8.23
N THR A 120 -15.45 6.16 -8.38
CA THR A 120 -15.49 4.73 -8.68
C THR A 120 -14.73 4.32 -9.95
N PRO A 121 -14.75 5.07 -11.06
CA PRO A 121 -14.04 4.66 -12.28
C PRO A 121 -12.54 4.45 -12.06
N LEU A 122 -11.90 5.32 -11.29
CA LEU A 122 -10.48 5.19 -10.98
C LEU A 122 -10.20 3.93 -10.14
N ILE A 123 -11.04 3.64 -9.16
CA ILE A 123 -10.87 2.47 -8.28
C ILE A 123 -11.00 1.17 -9.09
N ILE A 124 -12.00 1.11 -9.97
CA ILE A 124 -12.19 -0.03 -10.87
C ILE A 124 -10.99 -0.19 -11.81
N ALA A 125 -10.43 0.92 -12.31
CA ALA A 125 -9.26 0.89 -13.16
C ALA A 125 -8.01 0.34 -12.43
N ILE A 126 -7.79 0.72 -11.17
CA ILE A 126 -6.63 0.29 -10.38
C ILE A 126 -6.79 -1.15 -9.87
N PHE A 127 -7.92 -1.47 -9.27
CA PHE A 127 -8.12 -2.72 -8.52
C PHE A 127 -8.99 -3.75 -9.23
N GLY A 128 -9.67 -3.34 -10.31
CA GLY A 128 -10.64 -4.16 -11.02
C GLY A 128 -12.05 -4.14 -10.42
N GLU A 129 -13.05 -4.33 -11.28
CA GLU A 129 -14.47 -4.26 -10.92
C GLU A 129 -14.88 -5.34 -9.91
N ARG A 130 -14.35 -6.55 -10.05
CA ARG A 130 -14.65 -7.67 -9.13
C ARG A 130 -14.24 -7.35 -7.70
N ALA A 131 -13.05 -6.78 -7.50
CA ALA A 131 -12.55 -6.40 -6.19
C ALA A 131 -13.38 -5.25 -5.62
N TYR A 132 -13.65 -4.20 -6.40
CA TYR A 132 -14.50 -3.08 -6.00
C TYR A 132 -15.88 -3.57 -5.52
N ASN A 133 -16.58 -4.38 -6.33
CA ASN A 133 -17.91 -4.88 -6.00
C ASN A 133 -17.93 -5.74 -4.74
N LYS A 134 -16.87 -6.53 -4.51
CA LYS A 134 -16.72 -7.32 -3.29
C LYS A 134 -16.64 -6.42 -2.05
N TYR A 135 -15.74 -5.44 -2.05
CA TYR A 135 -15.47 -4.64 -0.85
C TYR A 135 -16.52 -3.57 -0.61
N ILE A 136 -17.10 -2.95 -1.65
CA ILE A 136 -18.20 -2.01 -1.46
C ILE A 136 -19.43 -2.69 -0.85
N LYS A 137 -19.72 -3.94 -1.27
CA LYS A 137 -20.81 -4.74 -0.70
C LYS A 137 -20.59 -5.06 0.79
N ILE A 138 -19.35 -5.36 1.18
CA ILE A 138 -18.99 -5.60 2.58
C ILE A 138 -19.15 -4.31 3.40
N LEU A 139 -18.62 -3.20 2.89
CA LEU A 139 -18.61 -1.91 3.56
C LEU A 139 -20.00 -1.30 3.72
N THR A 140 -20.90 -1.51 2.75
CA THR A 140 -22.26 -0.92 2.76
C THR A 140 -23.30 -1.82 3.44
N LYS A 141 -22.91 -3.03 3.84
CA LYS A 141 -23.81 -3.94 4.53
C LYS A 141 -24.33 -3.32 5.85
N ASN A 142 -25.64 -3.32 6.03
CA ASN A 142 -26.33 -2.85 7.25
C ASN A 142 -26.14 -1.36 7.59
N ASN A 143 -25.86 -0.49 6.62
CA ASN A 143 -25.65 0.97 6.82
C ASN A 143 -24.58 1.33 7.90
N ARG A 144 -23.64 0.42 8.17
CA ARG A 144 -22.58 0.61 9.18
C ARG A 144 -21.20 0.82 8.55
N PHE A 145 -21.16 1.55 7.43
CA PHE A 145 -19.92 1.76 6.66
C PHE A 145 -18.72 2.13 7.55
N ASP A 146 -18.89 3.11 8.41
CA ASP A 146 -17.78 3.67 9.21
C ASP A 146 -17.19 2.65 10.19
N HIS A 147 -18.03 1.82 10.83
CA HIS A 147 -17.56 0.81 11.77
C HIS A 147 -16.89 -0.36 11.05
N VAL A 148 -17.46 -0.80 9.93
CA VAL A 148 -16.88 -1.87 9.12
C VAL A 148 -15.55 -1.41 8.52
N PHE A 149 -15.49 -0.17 8.03
CA PHE A 149 -14.25 0.43 7.53
C PHE A 149 -13.17 0.48 8.62
N ALA A 150 -13.52 0.98 9.82
CA ALA A 150 -12.57 1.03 10.94
C ALA A 150 -12.06 -0.36 11.34
N ALA A 151 -12.93 -1.36 11.40
CA ALA A 151 -12.55 -2.74 11.70
C ALA A 151 -11.60 -3.32 10.63
N LEU A 152 -11.87 -3.09 9.34
CA LEU A 152 -11.04 -3.58 8.25
C LEU A 152 -9.67 -2.88 8.18
N ILE A 153 -9.59 -1.60 8.57
CA ILE A 153 -8.31 -0.89 8.69
C ILE A 153 -7.49 -1.39 9.88
N PHE A 154 -8.16 -1.70 10.99
CA PHE A 154 -7.48 -2.20 12.20
C PHE A 154 -6.92 -3.61 11.99
N PHE A 155 -7.68 -4.50 11.35
CA PHE A 155 -7.26 -5.87 11.04
C PHE A 155 -6.65 -5.95 9.64
N PRO A 156 -5.42 -6.49 9.48
CA PRO A 156 -4.72 -6.56 8.18
C PRO A 156 -5.27 -7.69 7.29
N ILE A 157 -6.60 -7.74 7.09
CA ILE A 157 -7.28 -8.80 6.33
C ILE A 157 -7.64 -8.35 4.91
N ALA A 158 -7.85 -7.06 4.74
CA ALA A 158 -8.31 -6.47 3.47
C ALA A 158 -7.25 -5.55 2.86
N PRO A 159 -7.27 -5.32 1.54
CA PRO A 159 -6.39 -4.35 0.89
C PRO A 159 -6.76 -2.94 1.34
N ASP A 160 -6.08 -2.46 2.38
CA ASP A 160 -6.38 -1.22 3.08
C ASP A 160 -6.25 0.03 2.19
N ASP A 161 -5.33 0.03 1.23
CA ASP A 161 -5.20 1.11 0.24
C ASP A 161 -6.47 1.25 -0.60
N MET A 162 -7.02 0.12 -1.08
CA MET A 162 -8.28 0.11 -1.81
C MET A 162 -9.44 0.61 -0.95
N LEU A 163 -9.49 0.23 0.33
CA LEU A 163 -10.51 0.69 1.26
C LEU A 163 -10.44 2.21 1.46
N CYS A 164 -9.23 2.79 1.48
CA CYS A 164 -9.02 4.22 1.57
C CYS A 164 -9.55 4.96 0.32
N TYR A 165 -9.34 4.40 -0.87
CA TYR A 165 -9.95 4.90 -2.11
C TYR A 165 -11.48 4.85 -2.04
N ILE A 166 -12.05 3.71 -1.63
CA ILE A 166 -13.51 3.55 -1.49
C ILE A 166 -14.09 4.55 -0.48
N ALA A 167 -13.44 4.74 0.67
CA ALA A 167 -13.89 5.72 1.67
C ALA A 167 -13.98 7.13 1.08
N GLY A 168 -13.05 7.50 0.20
CA GLY A 168 -13.07 8.77 -0.53
C GLY A 168 -14.33 8.96 -1.38
N THR A 169 -14.87 7.91 -2.00
CA THR A 169 -16.08 7.98 -2.85
C THR A 169 -17.38 8.10 -2.05
N THR A 170 -17.32 7.89 -0.75
CA THR A 170 -18.50 7.90 0.13
C THR A 170 -18.75 9.26 0.76
N LYS A 171 -19.87 9.37 1.50
CA LYS A 171 -20.22 10.55 2.29
C LYS A 171 -19.43 10.66 3.62
N MET A 172 -18.43 9.80 3.86
CA MET A 172 -17.62 9.85 5.07
C MET A 172 -16.92 11.21 5.21
N LYS A 173 -17.06 11.83 6.37
CA LYS A 173 -16.38 13.11 6.68
C LYS A 173 -14.89 12.85 6.84
N PHE A 174 -14.06 13.73 6.27
CA PHE A 174 -12.60 13.62 6.36
C PHE A 174 -12.10 13.51 7.81
N LYS A 175 -12.64 14.29 8.74
CA LYS A 175 -12.27 14.24 10.17
C LYS A 175 -12.43 12.83 10.75
N LYS A 176 -13.52 12.13 10.40
CA LYS A 176 -13.75 10.75 10.87
C LYS A 176 -12.79 9.76 10.23
N TYR A 177 -12.61 9.88 8.90
CA TYR A 177 -11.63 9.09 8.17
C TYR A 177 -10.22 9.24 8.76
N PHE A 178 -9.77 10.48 8.98
CA PHE A 178 -8.46 10.80 9.53
C PHE A 178 -8.20 10.08 10.85
N TRP A 179 -9.13 10.15 11.80
CA TRP A 179 -8.97 9.49 13.09
C TRP A 179 -8.97 7.96 12.97
N ILE A 180 -9.77 7.38 12.08
CA ILE A 180 -9.75 5.93 11.84
C ILE A 180 -8.38 5.50 11.30
N ILE A 181 -7.80 6.26 10.36
CA ILE A 181 -6.48 5.95 9.81
C ILE A 181 -5.38 6.07 10.88
N ILE A 182 -5.32 7.21 11.59
CA ILE A 182 -4.28 7.45 12.59
C ILE A 182 -4.35 6.43 13.73
N LEU A 183 -5.53 6.06 14.21
CA LEU A 183 -5.67 5.13 15.32
C LEU A 183 -5.72 3.66 14.90
N GLY A 184 -6.20 3.36 13.70
CA GLY A 184 -6.37 1.99 13.22
C GLY A 184 -5.10 1.40 12.58
N LYS A 185 -4.39 2.18 11.79
CA LYS A 185 -3.20 1.69 11.05
C LYS A 185 -2.00 1.28 11.92
N PRO A 186 -1.69 1.85 13.08
CA PRO A 186 -0.55 1.39 13.87
C PRO A 186 -0.57 -0.10 14.14
N MET A 187 -1.74 -0.67 14.44
CA MET A 187 -1.87 -2.10 14.72
C MET A 187 -1.58 -2.97 13.49
N SER A 188 -2.20 -2.64 12.36
CA SER A 188 -1.98 -3.39 11.11
C SER A 188 -0.52 -3.27 10.63
N ILE A 189 0.07 -2.08 10.68
CA ILE A 189 1.47 -1.86 10.29
C ILE A 189 2.43 -2.59 11.23
N ALA A 190 2.19 -2.57 12.54
CA ALA A 190 2.99 -3.31 13.51
C ALA A 190 2.95 -4.82 13.22
N LEU A 191 1.77 -5.37 12.94
CA LEU A 191 1.63 -6.78 12.60
C LEU A 191 2.39 -7.14 11.30
N TYR A 192 2.34 -6.31 10.27
CA TYR A 192 3.12 -6.52 9.05
C TYR A 192 4.62 -6.34 9.28
N SER A 193 5.02 -5.23 9.91
CA SER A 193 6.43 -4.89 10.09
C SER A 193 7.14 -5.88 11.01
N LEU A 194 6.60 -6.09 12.21
CA LEU A 194 7.23 -6.94 13.22
C LEU A 194 6.98 -8.43 12.94
N GLY A 195 5.78 -8.80 12.48
CA GLY A 195 5.45 -10.19 12.14
C GLY A 195 6.29 -10.71 10.99
N LEU A 196 6.45 -9.93 9.92
CA LEU A 196 7.30 -10.31 8.79
C LEU A 196 8.80 -10.25 9.14
N GLU A 197 9.23 -9.36 10.02
CA GLU A 197 10.60 -9.32 10.53
C GLU A 197 10.94 -10.61 11.26
N VAL A 198 10.07 -11.07 12.17
CA VAL A 198 10.28 -12.35 12.90
C VAL A 198 10.34 -13.53 11.94
N LEU A 199 9.42 -13.58 10.96
CA LEU A 199 9.44 -14.61 9.93
C LEU A 199 10.73 -14.55 9.09
N PHE A 200 11.15 -13.37 8.68
CA PHE A 200 12.37 -13.17 7.90
C PHE A 200 13.61 -13.64 8.67
N LYS A 201 13.77 -13.22 9.93
CA LYS A 201 14.88 -13.65 10.79
C LYS A 201 14.91 -15.17 10.94
N LYS A 202 13.77 -15.79 11.22
CA LYS A 202 13.65 -17.22 11.42
C LYS A 202 13.90 -18.06 10.16
N LEU A 203 13.43 -17.59 9.00
CA LEU A 203 13.52 -18.34 7.73
C LEU A 203 14.83 -18.09 6.98
N VAL A 204 15.34 -16.86 7.00
CA VAL A 204 16.48 -16.44 6.18
C VAL A 204 17.78 -16.41 6.99
N LEU A 205 17.75 -15.85 8.19
CA LEU A 205 18.94 -15.73 9.04
C LEU A 205 19.15 -16.95 9.95
N ARG A 206 18.16 -17.85 10.05
CA ARG A 206 18.19 -19.06 10.92
C ARG A 206 18.54 -18.76 12.39
N ILE A 207 18.12 -17.58 12.87
CA ILE A 207 18.30 -17.15 14.27
C ILE A 207 17.01 -17.39 15.05
#